data_768c62b6119ba73b113d9c874db83169
#
_entry.id   768c62b6119ba73b113d9c874db83169
#
_cell.length_a   1.000
_cell.length_b   1.000
_cell.length_c   1.000
_cell.angle_alpha   90.00
_cell.angle_beta   90.00
_cell.angle_gamma   90.00
#
_symmetry.space_group_name_H-M   'P 1'
#
loop_
_entity.id
_entity.type
_entity.pdbx_description
1 polymer ?
#
loop_
_entity_poly.entity_id
_entity_poly.type
_entity_poly.pdbx_seq_one_letter_code
_entity_poly.pdbx_strand_id
1 'polypeptide(L)'
;MRGLVLSLIMILLLPFYIPGLIIFTWRVRRVIIPKNISGTAADPYGARLFMHLAGTRIDEAAYEIARHTPLYAFPVNFLMLQTTSLALKISGYKGSLFAYPGTLPSSTITMMSHRSYFYDCSANEALARTENPIEQLVILGAGYDTRCYDLPKGSDPVCYEVDMAPTLNVKKKALEKSGIPHSHVTFVETDFNQETWLDALLASGFDSGKTTYILWEGVTMYL
;
A
#
# COMPACT_ATOMS: atom_id res chain seq x y z
N MET A 1 28.96 6.19 0.94
CA MET A 1 29.18 6.71 -0.42
C MET A 1 27.88 6.80 -1.24
N ARG A 2 27.11 5.70 -1.44
CA ARG A 2 25.84 5.72 -2.22
C ARG A 2 24.81 6.73 -1.69
N GLY A 3 24.66 6.86 -0.37
CA GLY A 3 23.73 7.84 0.23
C GLY A 3 24.11 9.29 -0.06
N LEU A 4 25.41 9.61 -0.06
CA LEU A 4 25.91 10.95 -0.44
C LEU A 4 25.59 11.23 -1.93
N VAL A 5 25.81 10.24 -2.80
CA VAL A 5 25.47 10.36 -4.23
C VAL A 5 23.96 10.60 -4.41
N LEU A 6 23.12 9.83 -3.70
CA LEU A 6 21.66 10.06 -3.70
C LEU A 6 21.32 11.50 -3.30
N SER A 7 21.90 11.98 -2.18
CA SER A 7 21.63 13.34 -1.69
C SER A 7 22.02 14.41 -2.70
N LEU A 8 23.16 14.28 -3.36
CA LEU A 8 23.61 15.23 -4.38
C LEU A 8 22.66 15.22 -5.59
N ILE A 9 22.24 14.04 -6.07
CA ILE A 9 21.29 13.92 -7.18
C ILE A 9 19.94 14.53 -6.79
N MET A 10 19.45 14.24 -5.57
CA MET A 10 18.16 14.80 -5.10
C MET A 10 18.22 16.33 -5.00
N ILE A 11 19.36 16.93 -4.60
CA ILE A 11 19.55 18.39 -4.61
C ILE A 11 19.42 18.94 -6.03
N LEU A 12 20.01 18.30 -7.03
CA LEU A 12 19.89 18.70 -8.43
C LEU A 12 18.46 18.56 -8.97
N LEU A 13 17.71 17.59 -8.45
CA LEU A 13 16.31 17.32 -8.86
C LEU A 13 15.27 18.11 -8.05
N LEU A 14 15.68 18.91 -7.05
CA LEU A 14 14.76 19.74 -6.23
C LEU A 14 13.83 20.62 -7.08
N PRO A 15 14.27 21.26 -8.18
CA PRO A 15 13.37 22.08 -9.01
C PRO A 15 12.19 21.30 -9.57
N PHE A 16 12.31 19.99 -9.75
CA PHE A 16 11.22 19.11 -10.19
C PHE A 16 10.45 18.55 -9.00
N TYR A 17 11.17 18.13 -7.95
CA TYR A 17 10.58 17.48 -6.79
C TYR A 17 9.71 18.42 -5.96
N ILE A 18 10.13 19.67 -5.74
CA ILE A 18 9.39 20.65 -4.92
C ILE A 18 8.00 20.97 -5.51
N PRO A 19 7.83 21.29 -6.81
CA PRO A 19 6.50 21.44 -7.39
C PRO A 19 5.61 20.21 -7.21
N GLY A 20 6.17 19.00 -7.35
CA GLY A 20 5.47 17.75 -7.08
C GLY A 20 4.97 17.67 -5.64
N LEU A 21 5.81 18.00 -4.66
CA LEU A 21 5.47 18.01 -3.24
C LEU A 21 4.38 19.06 -2.92
N ILE A 22 4.45 20.23 -3.53
CA ILE A 22 3.43 21.28 -3.38
C ILE A 22 2.07 20.77 -3.89
N ILE A 23 2.05 20.17 -5.10
CA ILE A 23 0.81 19.62 -5.67
C ILE A 23 0.29 18.45 -4.82
N PHE A 24 1.18 17.55 -4.36
CA PHE A 24 0.82 16.46 -3.46
C PHE A 24 0.16 16.99 -2.18
N THR A 25 0.79 17.95 -1.51
CA THR A 25 0.25 18.56 -0.28
C THR A 25 -1.07 19.27 -0.53
N TRP A 26 -1.21 19.97 -1.65
CA TRP A 26 -2.47 20.58 -2.06
C TRP A 26 -3.57 19.52 -2.27
N ARG A 27 -3.26 18.40 -2.93
CA ARG A 27 -4.21 17.29 -3.14
C ARG A 27 -4.65 16.67 -1.82
N VAL A 28 -3.73 16.44 -0.88
CA VAL A 28 -4.08 15.95 0.46
C VAL A 28 -5.12 16.88 1.10
N ARG A 29 -4.85 18.17 1.12
CA ARG A 29 -5.72 19.16 1.80
C ARG A 29 -7.04 19.44 1.07
N ARG A 30 -7.06 19.39 -0.27
CA ARG A 30 -8.20 19.83 -1.08
C ARG A 30 -8.99 18.68 -1.72
N VAL A 31 -8.43 17.50 -1.78
CA VAL A 31 -9.07 16.34 -2.43
C VAL A 31 -9.26 15.19 -1.45
N ILE A 32 -8.22 14.80 -0.73
CA ILE A 32 -8.24 13.61 0.12
C ILE A 32 -9.09 13.86 1.37
N ILE A 33 -8.70 14.84 2.18
CA ILE A 33 -9.38 15.15 3.45
C ILE A 33 -10.86 15.51 3.24
N PRO A 34 -11.25 16.42 2.33
CA PRO A 34 -12.66 16.81 2.18
C PRO A 34 -13.56 15.69 1.64
N LYS A 35 -13.00 14.68 1.01
CA LYS A 35 -13.75 13.54 0.47
C LYS A 35 -13.75 12.32 1.40
N ASN A 36 -13.27 12.47 2.63
CA ASN A 36 -13.10 11.37 3.59
C ASN A 36 -12.35 10.16 3.03
N ILE A 37 -11.42 10.40 2.10
CA ILE A 37 -10.51 9.35 1.63
C ILE A 37 -9.44 9.18 2.71
N SER A 38 -9.07 7.94 3.02
CA SER A 38 -8.06 7.68 4.04
C SER A 38 -6.72 8.37 3.72
N GLY A 39 -6.46 9.49 4.41
CA GLY A 39 -5.17 10.19 4.32
C GLY A 39 -4.06 9.40 5.02
N THR A 40 -4.39 8.66 6.06
CA THR A 40 -3.45 7.87 6.85
C THR A 40 -2.98 6.59 6.15
N ALA A 41 -3.75 6.10 5.17
CA ALA A 41 -3.31 5.02 4.29
C ALA A 41 -2.17 5.47 3.33
N ALA A 42 -1.96 6.78 3.17
CA ALA A 42 -0.93 7.31 2.28
C ALA A 42 0.50 7.03 2.77
N ASP A 43 0.74 7.05 4.08
CA ASP A 43 2.09 6.87 4.64
C ASP A 43 2.63 5.44 4.44
N PRO A 44 1.94 4.36 4.86
CA PRO A 44 2.39 3.01 4.58
C PRO A 44 2.42 2.70 3.07
N TYR A 45 1.51 3.27 2.30
CA TYR A 45 1.51 3.15 0.85
C TYR A 45 2.73 3.82 0.22
N GLY A 46 3.05 5.06 0.64
CA GLY A 46 4.24 5.79 0.19
C GLY A 46 5.53 5.03 0.52
N ALA A 47 5.63 4.43 1.70
CA ALA A 47 6.78 3.62 2.09
C ALA A 47 6.95 2.40 1.16
N ARG A 48 5.87 1.69 0.84
CA ARG A 48 5.89 0.57 -0.12
C ARG A 48 6.31 1.01 -1.52
N LEU A 49 5.82 2.15 -1.99
CA LEU A 49 6.24 2.74 -3.26
C LEU A 49 7.75 3.05 -3.28
N PHE A 50 8.28 3.63 -2.22
CA PHE A 50 9.72 3.92 -2.13
C PHE A 50 10.57 2.65 -2.13
N MET A 51 10.15 1.60 -1.42
CA MET A 51 10.83 0.30 -1.47
C MET A 51 10.76 -0.32 -2.87
N HIS A 52 9.62 -0.23 -3.55
CA HIS A 52 9.48 -0.68 -4.94
C HIS A 52 10.42 0.08 -5.89
N LEU A 53 10.45 1.41 -5.83
CA LEU A 53 11.34 2.25 -6.65
C LEU A 53 12.83 1.95 -6.41
N ALA A 54 13.20 1.57 -5.21
CA ALA A 54 14.57 1.16 -4.86
C ALA A 54 14.89 -0.30 -5.26
N GLY A 55 13.88 -1.06 -5.68
CA GLY A 55 14.01 -2.49 -5.98
C GLY A 55 14.36 -3.33 -4.77
N THR A 56 13.94 -2.93 -3.57
CA THR A 56 14.15 -3.66 -2.31
C THR A 56 12.92 -4.48 -1.93
N ARG A 57 11.73 -4.04 -2.30
CA ARG A 57 10.46 -4.77 -2.24
C ARG A 57 9.70 -4.50 -3.53
N ILE A 58 9.53 -5.51 -4.35
CA ILE A 58 8.77 -5.36 -5.60
C ILE A 58 7.28 -5.41 -5.28
N ASP A 59 6.54 -4.44 -5.78
CA ASP A 59 5.08 -4.31 -5.64
C ASP A 59 4.55 -3.55 -6.87
N GLU A 60 4.45 -4.26 -7.98
CA GLU A 60 4.00 -3.69 -9.26
C GLU A 60 2.57 -3.15 -9.16
N ALA A 61 1.71 -3.87 -8.42
CA ALA A 61 0.33 -3.45 -8.23
C ALA A 61 0.25 -2.10 -7.51
N ALA A 62 1.03 -1.89 -6.44
CA ALA A 62 1.07 -0.60 -5.75
C ALA A 62 1.53 0.52 -6.68
N TYR A 63 2.56 0.28 -7.49
CA TYR A 63 3.07 1.30 -8.40
C TYR A 63 2.06 1.67 -9.49
N GLU A 64 1.42 0.68 -10.12
CA GLU A 64 0.41 0.93 -11.15
C GLU A 64 -0.85 1.60 -10.58
N ILE A 65 -1.34 1.17 -9.43
CA ILE A 65 -2.46 1.83 -8.73
C ILE A 65 -2.11 3.30 -8.43
N ALA A 66 -0.87 3.59 -7.96
CA ALA A 66 -0.45 4.95 -7.63
C ALA A 66 -0.65 5.93 -8.78
N ARG A 67 -0.38 5.50 -10.01
CA ARG A 67 -0.51 6.34 -11.21
C ARG A 67 -1.94 6.82 -11.48
N HIS A 68 -2.92 6.14 -10.88
CA HIS A 68 -4.35 6.40 -11.07
C HIS A 68 -5.06 6.91 -9.82
N THR A 69 -4.34 6.98 -8.67
CA THR A 69 -4.91 7.55 -7.45
C THR A 69 -4.87 9.08 -7.46
N PRO A 70 -5.79 9.76 -6.78
CA PRO A 70 -5.77 11.23 -6.68
C PRO A 70 -4.47 11.78 -6.09
N LEU A 71 -3.78 11.02 -5.22
CA LEU A 71 -2.53 11.44 -4.60
C LEU A 71 -1.37 11.50 -5.58
N TYR A 72 -1.14 10.39 -6.30
CA TYR A 72 0.07 10.16 -7.07
C TYR A 72 -0.11 10.25 -8.59
N ALA A 73 -1.34 10.39 -9.11
CA ALA A 73 -1.53 10.59 -10.55
C ALA A 73 -0.75 11.80 -11.08
N PHE A 74 -0.55 11.88 -12.39
CA PHE A 74 0.13 13.02 -13.04
C PHE A 74 -0.43 14.36 -12.53
N PRO A 75 0.41 15.37 -12.23
CA PRO A 75 1.86 15.39 -12.45
C PRO A 75 2.71 14.89 -11.26
N VAL A 76 2.12 14.53 -10.11
CA VAL A 76 2.85 14.10 -8.90
C VAL A 76 3.70 12.85 -9.17
N ASN A 77 3.14 11.87 -9.88
CA ASN A 77 3.89 10.67 -10.26
C ASN A 77 5.19 11.05 -11.00
N PHE A 78 5.08 11.89 -12.02
CA PHE A 78 6.23 12.31 -12.81
C PHE A 78 7.25 13.11 -11.97
N LEU A 79 6.77 14.11 -11.24
CA LEU A 79 7.64 15.05 -10.51
C LEU A 79 8.26 14.46 -9.23
N MET A 80 7.61 13.51 -8.59
CA MET A 80 8.12 12.91 -7.34
C MET A 80 8.59 11.47 -7.54
N LEU A 81 7.74 10.57 -8.02
CA LEU A 81 8.10 9.15 -8.07
C LEU A 81 9.15 8.86 -9.15
N GLN A 82 8.99 9.41 -10.35
CA GLN A 82 9.97 9.18 -11.42
C GLN A 82 11.32 9.85 -11.12
N THR A 83 11.34 11.06 -10.56
CA THR A 83 12.57 11.72 -10.13
C THR A 83 13.29 10.94 -9.03
N THR A 84 12.54 10.43 -8.03
CA THR A 84 13.08 9.55 -6.99
C THR A 84 13.62 8.26 -7.58
N SER A 85 12.87 7.62 -8.49
CA SER A 85 13.31 6.40 -9.18
C SER A 85 14.62 6.62 -9.94
N LEU A 86 14.74 7.73 -10.67
CA LEU A 86 15.95 8.08 -11.38
C LEU A 86 17.15 8.26 -10.42
N ALA A 87 16.95 8.98 -9.33
CA ALA A 87 17.99 9.20 -8.32
C ALA A 87 18.45 7.89 -7.67
N LEU A 88 17.52 7.00 -7.37
CA LEU A 88 17.81 5.67 -6.80
C LEU A 88 18.56 4.77 -7.79
N LYS A 89 18.15 4.76 -9.07
CA LYS A 89 18.82 4.00 -10.11
C LYS A 89 20.28 4.46 -10.32
N ILE A 90 20.52 5.77 -10.37
CA ILE A 90 21.87 6.33 -10.56
C ILE A 90 22.73 6.08 -9.31
N SER A 91 22.21 6.33 -8.12
CA SER A 91 22.98 6.19 -6.86
C SER A 91 23.17 4.74 -6.42
N GLY A 92 22.30 3.84 -6.82
CA GLY A 92 22.23 2.47 -6.33
C GLY A 92 21.96 2.39 -4.82
N TYR A 93 21.35 3.43 -4.22
CA TYR A 93 21.06 3.48 -2.79
C TYR A 93 19.86 2.61 -2.44
N LYS A 94 19.99 1.76 -1.42
CA LYS A 94 18.96 0.83 -0.95
C LYS A 94 18.81 0.84 0.57
N GLY A 95 19.23 1.92 1.23
CA GLY A 95 19.22 2.01 2.69
C GLY A 95 18.10 2.88 3.23
N SER A 96 18.04 3.02 4.57
CA SER A 96 17.06 3.86 5.28
C SER A 96 15.61 3.53 4.87
N LEU A 97 14.81 4.54 4.56
CA LEU A 97 13.39 4.39 4.19
C LEU A 97 13.14 3.61 2.87
N PHE A 98 14.17 3.39 2.07
CA PHE A 98 14.11 2.60 0.84
C PHE A 98 14.46 1.13 1.04
N ALA A 99 14.94 0.75 2.22
CA ALA A 99 15.31 -0.62 2.51
C ALA A 99 14.08 -1.47 2.85
N TYR A 100 14.04 -2.67 2.30
CA TYR A 100 13.15 -3.72 2.78
C TYR A 100 13.97 -4.62 3.71
N PRO A 101 13.52 -4.90 4.92
CA PRO A 101 14.41 -5.26 5.99
C PRO A 101 14.98 -6.66 5.94
N GLY A 102 16.22 -6.73 6.33
CA GLY A 102 16.95 -7.79 6.99
C GLY A 102 17.44 -7.33 8.34
N THR A 103 18.55 -6.59 8.35
CA THR A 103 19.31 -6.24 9.57
C THR A 103 19.31 -4.76 9.94
N LEU A 104 18.33 -4.00 9.48
CA LEU A 104 18.29 -2.57 9.81
C LEU A 104 17.93 -2.35 11.27
N PRO A 105 18.59 -1.42 11.96
CA PRO A 105 18.20 -1.02 13.30
C PRO A 105 16.79 -0.40 13.28
N SER A 106 15.99 -0.73 14.30
CA SER A 106 14.68 -0.12 14.48
C SER A 106 14.82 1.38 14.77
N SER A 107 14.11 2.19 13.99
CA SER A 107 14.06 3.64 14.16
C SER A 107 12.75 4.16 13.57
N THR A 108 12.40 5.41 13.86
CA THR A 108 11.22 6.07 13.27
C THR A 108 11.27 6.05 11.74
N ILE A 109 12.45 6.18 11.14
CA ILE A 109 12.64 6.18 9.69
C ILE A 109 12.42 4.78 9.09
N THR A 110 12.82 3.72 9.81
CA THR A 110 12.73 2.34 9.33
C THR A 110 11.45 1.63 9.80
N MET A 111 10.64 2.26 10.63
CA MET A 111 9.43 1.68 11.21
C MET A 111 8.47 1.14 10.14
N MET A 112 8.21 1.92 9.10
CA MET A 112 7.29 1.50 8.02
C MET A 112 7.82 0.32 7.22
N SER A 113 9.15 0.25 7.02
CA SER A 113 9.80 -0.88 6.37
C SER A 113 9.66 -2.16 7.20
N HIS A 114 9.94 -2.09 8.52
CA HIS A 114 9.80 -3.23 9.42
C HIS A 114 8.35 -3.69 9.52
N ARG A 115 7.41 -2.75 9.58
CA ARG A 115 5.99 -3.05 9.60
C ARG A 115 5.54 -3.76 8.32
N SER A 116 5.92 -3.26 7.15
CA SER A 116 5.64 -3.92 5.88
C SER A 116 6.21 -5.33 5.83
N TYR A 117 7.46 -5.50 6.26
CA TYR A 117 8.12 -6.81 6.31
C TYR A 117 7.40 -7.79 7.23
N PHE A 118 7.05 -7.37 8.45
CA PHE A 118 6.35 -8.21 9.40
C PHE A 118 5.04 -8.77 8.81
N TYR A 119 4.21 -7.89 8.24
CA TYR A 119 2.94 -8.30 7.66
C TYR A 119 3.12 -9.12 6.37
N ASP A 120 4.11 -8.82 5.54
CA ASP A 120 4.39 -9.62 4.35
C ASP A 120 4.86 -11.03 4.72
N CYS A 121 5.78 -11.17 5.69
CA CYS A 121 6.22 -12.48 6.16
C CYS A 121 5.07 -13.28 6.76
N SER A 122 4.29 -12.66 7.65
CA SER A 122 3.15 -13.33 8.30
C SER A 122 2.09 -13.78 7.29
N ALA A 123 1.73 -12.90 6.34
CA ALA A 123 0.75 -13.25 5.32
C ALA A 123 1.26 -14.35 4.37
N ASN A 124 2.51 -14.22 3.91
CA ASN A 124 3.11 -15.23 3.02
C ASN A 124 3.26 -16.59 3.70
N GLU A 125 3.66 -16.62 4.97
CA GLU A 125 3.73 -17.86 5.77
C GLU A 125 2.36 -18.51 5.92
N ALA A 126 1.33 -17.74 6.24
CA ALA A 126 -0.02 -18.23 6.38
C ALA A 126 -0.58 -18.76 5.04
N LEU A 127 -0.43 -17.98 3.97
CA LEU A 127 -0.95 -18.33 2.64
C LEU A 127 -0.17 -19.47 1.95
N ALA A 128 1.06 -19.75 2.37
CA ALA A 128 1.85 -20.87 1.85
C ALA A 128 1.53 -22.23 2.52
N ARG A 129 0.64 -22.28 3.50
CA ARG A 129 0.28 -23.52 4.20
C ARG A 129 -0.40 -24.51 3.25
N THR A 130 0.06 -25.74 3.26
CA THR A 130 -0.55 -26.87 2.53
C THR A 130 -1.49 -27.67 3.41
N GLU A 131 -1.22 -27.70 4.72
CA GLU A 131 -2.12 -28.29 5.72
C GLU A 131 -3.02 -27.18 6.28
N ASN A 132 -4.33 -27.38 6.25
CA ASN A 132 -5.33 -26.37 6.58
C ASN A 132 -5.07 -25.05 5.82
N PRO A 133 -5.14 -25.04 4.48
CA PRO A 133 -4.83 -23.87 3.69
C PRO A 133 -5.76 -22.71 4.03
N ILE A 134 -5.26 -21.50 3.86
CA ILE A 134 -6.09 -20.31 4.03
C ILE A 134 -7.06 -20.22 2.85
N GLU A 135 -8.36 -20.29 3.14
CA GLU A 135 -9.43 -20.24 2.17
C GLU A 135 -9.96 -18.81 1.96
N GLN A 136 -9.76 -17.94 2.96
CA GLN A 136 -10.20 -16.54 2.92
C GLN A 136 -9.11 -15.61 3.47
N LEU A 137 -8.86 -14.54 2.74
CA LEU A 137 -7.98 -13.44 3.15
C LEU A 137 -8.81 -12.18 3.37
N VAL A 138 -8.82 -11.67 4.58
CA VAL A 138 -9.54 -10.44 4.95
C VAL A 138 -8.54 -9.34 5.28
N ILE A 139 -8.63 -8.19 4.62
CA ILE A 139 -7.83 -7.01 4.94
C ILE A 139 -8.76 -5.94 5.52
N LEU A 140 -8.65 -5.72 6.84
CA LEU A 140 -9.43 -4.71 7.56
C LEU A 140 -8.72 -3.35 7.48
N GLY A 141 -9.44 -2.31 7.06
CA GLY A 141 -8.86 -1.01 6.74
C GLY A 141 -7.94 -1.09 5.54
N ALA A 142 -8.44 -1.69 4.45
CA ALA A 142 -7.63 -2.08 3.29
C ALA A 142 -6.87 -0.94 2.62
N GLY A 143 -7.38 0.29 2.68
CA GLY A 143 -6.70 1.45 2.10
C GLY A 143 -6.17 1.20 0.70
N TYR A 144 -4.87 1.33 0.54
CA TYR A 144 -4.14 1.01 -0.69
C TYR A 144 -3.28 -0.26 -0.54
N ASP A 145 -3.70 -1.21 0.30
CA ASP A 145 -3.04 -2.51 0.39
C ASP A 145 -3.14 -3.28 -0.93
N THR A 146 -2.11 -4.00 -1.29
CA THR A 146 -2.01 -4.70 -2.58
C THR A 146 -1.80 -6.20 -2.46
N ARG A 147 -1.82 -6.74 -1.24
CA ARG A 147 -1.54 -8.16 -0.99
C ARG A 147 -2.55 -9.09 -1.64
N CYS A 148 -3.79 -8.66 -1.84
CA CYS A 148 -4.79 -9.43 -2.59
C CYS A 148 -4.47 -9.58 -4.09
N TYR A 149 -3.56 -8.76 -4.63
CA TYR A 149 -3.20 -8.75 -6.06
C TYR A 149 -1.85 -9.39 -6.36
N ASP A 150 -1.12 -9.82 -5.32
CA ASP A 150 0.19 -10.48 -5.43
C ASP A 150 0.25 -11.67 -4.45
N LEU A 151 -0.67 -12.61 -4.66
CA LEU A 151 -0.78 -13.82 -3.84
C LEU A 151 0.37 -14.79 -4.12
N PRO A 152 0.88 -15.52 -3.11
CA PRO A 152 1.86 -16.57 -3.31
C PRO A 152 1.36 -17.63 -4.29
N LYS A 153 2.27 -18.20 -5.09
CA LYS A 153 1.94 -19.25 -6.04
C LYS A 153 1.33 -20.47 -5.34
N GLY A 154 0.19 -20.93 -5.84
CA GLY A 154 -0.54 -22.06 -5.28
C GLY A 154 -1.51 -21.67 -4.16
N SER A 155 -1.60 -20.41 -3.79
CA SER A 155 -2.59 -19.86 -2.88
C SER A 155 -3.70 -19.18 -3.70
N ASP A 156 -4.96 -19.50 -3.40
CA ASP A 156 -6.14 -18.96 -4.11
C ASP A 156 -7.28 -18.69 -3.11
N PRO A 157 -7.05 -17.86 -2.09
CA PRO A 157 -8.10 -17.51 -1.14
C PRO A 157 -9.12 -16.56 -1.76
N VAL A 158 -10.37 -16.65 -1.31
CA VAL A 158 -11.33 -15.56 -1.55
C VAL A 158 -10.87 -14.33 -0.76
N CYS A 159 -10.65 -13.22 -1.45
CA CYS A 159 -10.14 -12.00 -0.82
C CYS A 159 -11.28 -11.04 -0.48
N TYR A 160 -11.21 -10.45 0.72
CA TYR A 160 -12.11 -9.38 1.16
C TYR A 160 -11.30 -8.16 1.55
N GLU A 161 -11.62 -7.04 0.96
CA GLU A 161 -11.06 -5.73 1.33
C GLU A 161 -12.14 -4.87 1.97
N VAL A 162 -11.94 -4.58 3.26
CA VAL A 162 -12.90 -3.86 4.10
C VAL A 162 -12.37 -2.47 4.40
N ASP A 163 -13.10 -1.43 4.00
CA ASP A 163 -12.75 -0.04 4.27
C ASP A 163 -13.97 0.88 4.04
N MET A 164 -13.82 2.16 4.34
CA MET A 164 -14.82 3.17 4.06
C MET A 164 -15.06 3.33 2.54
N ALA A 165 -16.31 3.48 2.14
CA ALA A 165 -16.73 3.64 0.74
C ALA A 165 -15.90 4.66 -0.07
N PRO A 166 -15.56 5.87 0.43
CA PRO A 166 -14.74 6.81 -0.33
C PRO A 166 -13.37 6.27 -0.70
N THR A 167 -12.70 5.53 0.20
CA THR A 167 -11.39 4.94 -0.02
C THR A 167 -11.46 3.78 -1.02
N LEU A 168 -12.40 2.84 -0.83
CA LEU A 168 -12.61 1.70 -1.74
C LEU A 168 -12.98 2.16 -3.14
N ASN A 169 -13.83 3.19 -3.28
CA ASN A 169 -14.20 3.72 -4.58
C ASN A 169 -13.02 4.33 -5.36
N VAL A 170 -12.09 4.97 -4.65
CA VAL A 170 -10.84 5.44 -5.27
C VAL A 170 -9.98 4.27 -5.71
N LYS A 171 -9.83 3.26 -4.86
CA LYS A 171 -9.05 2.06 -5.15
C LYS A 171 -9.61 1.26 -6.32
N LYS A 172 -10.92 0.97 -6.32
CA LYS A 172 -11.61 0.27 -7.43
C LYS A 172 -11.36 0.95 -8.77
N LYS A 173 -11.56 2.27 -8.84
CA LYS A 173 -11.30 3.06 -10.06
C LYS A 173 -9.83 3.03 -10.50
N ALA A 174 -8.90 2.98 -9.55
CA ALA A 174 -7.49 2.88 -9.87
C ALA A 174 -7.11 1.49 -10.38
N LEU A 175 -7.69 0.42 -9.82
CA LEU A 175 -7.55 -0.96 -10.28
C LEU A 175 -8.08 -1.14 -11.72
N GLU A 176 -9.28 -0.65 -11.99
CA GLU A 176 -9.88 -0.68 -13.34
C GLU A 176 -8.98 0.00 -14.37
N LYS A 177 -8.47 1.20 -14.06
CA LYS A 177 -7.59 1.97 -14.95
C LYS A 177 -6.20 1.37 -15.13
N SER A 178 -5.70 0.67 -14.13
CA SER A 178 -4.40 -0.02 -14.20
C SER A 178 -4.47 -1.38 -14.89
N GLY A 179 -5.68 -1.90 -15.13
CA GLY A 179 -5.87 -3.23 -15.74
C GLY A 179 -5.49 -4.39 -14.81
N ILE A 180 -5.35 -4.14 -13.51
CA ILE A 180 -5.03 -5.19 -12.53
C ILE A 180 -6.25 -6.07 -12.32
N PRO A 181 -6.15 -7.41 -12.49
CA PRO A 181 -7.24 -8.33 -12.21
C PRO A 181 -7.66 -8.26 -10.74
N HIS A 182 -8.94 -8.06 -10.49
CA HIS A 182 -9.48 -7.92 -9.14
C HIS A 182 -10.87 -8.56 -8.95
N SER A 183 -11.29 -9.42 -9.90
CA SER A 183 -12.59 -10.12 -9.83
C SER A 183 -12.68 -11.12 -8.68
N HIS A 184 -11.54 -11.55 -8.12
CA HIS A 184 -11.43 -12.44 -6.96
C HIS A 184 -11.49 -11.69 -5.62
N VAL A 185 -11.61 -10.35 -5.64
CA VAL A 185 -11.66 -9.50 -4.46
C VAL A 185 -13.07 -8.97 -4.24
N THR A 186 -13.65 -9.24 -3.08
CA THR A 186 -14.90 -8.64 -2.62
C THR A 186 -14.60 -7.38 -1.81
N PHE A 187 -15.11 -6.24 -2.28
CA PHE A 187 -14.97 -4.96 -1.59
C PHE A 187 -16.14 -4.76 -0.64
N VAL A 188 -15.86 -4.67 0.65
CA VAL A 188 -16.85 -4.52 1.73
C VAL A 188 -16.79 -3.11 2.27
N GLU A 189 -17.81 -2.31 1.97
CA GLU A 189 -17.90 -0.92 2.41
C GLU A 189 -18.48 -0.87 3.82
N THR A 190 -17.70 -0.37 4.79
CA THR A 190 -18.13 -0.20 6.18
C THR A 190 -17.40 0.93 6.89
N ASP A 191 -18.06 1.55 7.84
CA ASP A 191 -17.46 2.47 8.81
C ASP A 191 -17.41 1.77 10.19
N PHE A 192 -16.22 1.41 10.63
CA PHE A 192 -16.00 0.68 11.88
C PHE A 192 -16.49 1.42 13.15
N ASN A 193 -16.82 2.70 13.04
CA ASN A 193 -17.44 3.46 14.12
C ASN A 193 -18.97 3.33 14.15
N GLN A 194 -19.59 2.78 13.11
CA GLN A 194 -21.05 2.70 12.97
C GLN A 194 -21.57 1.27 12.99
N GLU A 195 -20.81 0.32 12.44
CA GLU A 195 -21.17 -1.09 12.38
C GLU A 195 -19.96 -1.99 12.61
N THR A 196 -20.21 -3.25 12.98
CA THR A 196 -19.12 -4.20 13.16
C THR A 196 -18.62 -4.66 11.77
N TRP A 197 -17.29 -4.71 11.61
CA TRP A 197 -16.68 -5.23 10.38
C TRP A 197 -17.11 -6.68 10.09
N LEU A 198 -17.42 -7.46 11.14
CA LEU A 198 -17.86 -8.85 10.99
C LEU A 198 -19.26 -8.95 10.38
N ASP A 199 -20.20 -8.13 10.82
CA ASP A 199 -21.56 -8.12 10.24
C ASP A 199 -21.53 -7.72 8.77
N ALA A 200 -20.73 -6.70 8.42
CA ALA A 200 -20.54 -6.27 7.04
C ALA A 200 -19.92 -7.38 6.17
N LEU A 201 -18.93 -8.12 6.70
CA LEU A 201 -18.33 -9.28 6.02
C LEU A 201 -19.34 -10.40 5.80
N LEU A 202 -20.08 -10.80 6.84
CA LEU A 202 -21.11 -11.84 6.76
C LEU A 202 -22.17 -11.49 5.70
N ALA A 203 -22.62 -10.23 5.67
CA ALA A 203 -23.55 -9.74 4.66
C ALA A 203 -22.97 -9.78 3.21
N SER A 204 -21.64 -9.81 3.09
CA SER A 204 -20.91 -9.83 1.80
C SER A 204 -20.51 -11.24 1.35
N GLY A 205 -21.00 -12.30 2.00
CA GLY A 205 -20.75 -13.69 1.63
C GLY A 205 -19.49 -14.30 2.26
N PHE A 206 -18.94 -13.67 3.30
CA PHE A 206 -17.89 -14.27 4.12
C PHE A 206 -18.42 -15.50 4.87
N ASP A 207 -17.67 -16.58 4.85
CA ASP A 207 -18.02 -17.83 5.52
C ASP A 207 -17.17 -18.02 6.79
N SER A 208 -17.79 -17.87 7.96
CA SER A 208 -17.13 -18.04 9.26
C SER A 208 -16.67 -19.48 9.55
N GLY A 209 -17.10 -20.46 8.76
CA GLY A 209 -16.67 -21.87 8.85
C GLY A 209 -15.35 -22.16 8.14
N LYS A 210 -14.82 -21.21 7.34
CA LYS A 210 -13.60 -21.37 6.56
C LYS A 210 -12.37 -20.85 7.27
N THR A 211 -11.22 -21.47 6.97
CA THR A 211 -9.92 -21.01 7.48
C THR A 211 -9.58 -19.64 6.91
N THR A 212 -9.49 -18.65 7.79
CA THR A 212 -9.34 -17.25 7.41
C THR A 212 -8.07 -16.65 7.99
N TYR A 213 -7.33 -15.92 7.16
CA TYR A 213 -6.28 -15.02 7.62
C TYR A 213 -6.80 -13.58 7.60
N ILE A 214 -6.77 -12.94 8.76
CA ILE A 214 -7.21 -11.55 8.92
C ILE A 214 -5.98 -10.65 9.11
N LEU A 215 -5.80 -9.69 8.22
CA LEU A 215 -4.80 -8.67 8.31
C LEU A 215 -5.43 -7.35 8.77
N TRP A 216 -4.96 -6.84 9.89
CA TRP A 216 -5.45 -5.59 10.49
C TRP A 216 -4.29 -4.66 10.78
N GLU A 217 -3.90 -3.90 9.77
CA GLU A 217 -2.71 -3.07 9.80
C GLU A 217 -3.04 -1.58 9.98
N GLY A 218 -2.68 -1.01 11.15
CA GLY A 218 -2.69 0.44 11.36
C GLY A 218 -4.07 1.09 11.39
N VAL A 219 -5.09 0.40 11.87
CA VAL A 219 -6.48 0.86 11.93
C VAL A 219 -6.92 1.17 13.36
N THR A 220 -6.58 0.31 14.33
CA THR A 220 -7.07 0.39 15.72
C THR A 220 -6.81 1.71 16.43
N MET A 221 -5.85 2.49 15.98
CA MET A 221 -5.54 3.81 16.53
C MET A 221 -6.55 4.91 16.12
N TYR A 222 -7.48 4.58 15.23
CA TYR A 222 -8.51 5.50 14.70
C TYR A 222 -9.93 5.11 15.13
N LEU A 223 -10.07 4.06 15.94
CA LEU A 223 -11.33 3.55 16.48
C LEU A 223 -11.57 4.04 17.92
#